data_df66fc6432096c978f49a70c803b65c8
#
_entry.id   df66fc6432096c978f49a70c803b65c8
#
_cell.length_a   1.000
_cell.length_b   1.000
_cell.length_c   1.000
_cell.angle_alpha   90.00
_cell.angle_beta   90.00
_cell.angle_gamma   90.00
#
_symmetry.space_group_name_H-M   'P 1'
#
loop_
_entity.id
_entity.type
_entity.pdbx_description
1 polymer ?
#
loop_
_entity_poly.entity_id
_entity_poly.type
_entity_poly.pdbx_seq_one_letter_code
_entity_poly.pdbx_strand_id
1 'polypeptide(L)'
;MDRLKAREIFDKYTKKLRIVPEWDIRLEFVEDEDWKKTGDFKIDPTDKKAILMLNAASPKDENIEETIVHELMHIKMYPLDQVCESMIVNMFEEGSKEQNFAYQTFFETLEVTVEELAKCFLLEFGENTEFSFGRMKKIKSFNELYDGLKKLD
;
A
#
# COMPACT_ATOMS: atom_id res chain seq x y z
N MET A 1 0.00 -8.79 17.18
CA MET A 1 0.83 -7.64 16.67
C MET A 1 1.56 -6.98 17.83
N ASP A 2 2.86 -6.73 17.67
CA ASP A 2 3.65 -5.96 18.62
C ASP A 2 3.49 -4.45 18.33
N ARG A 3 2.71 -3.77 19.18
CA ARG A 3 2.37 -2.35 19.01
C ARG A 3 3.55 -1.40 19.25
N LEU A 4 4.48 -1.76 20.15
CA LEU A 4 5.66 -0.95 20.40
C LEU A 4 6.57 -0.95 19.17
N LYS A 5 6.84 -2.13 18.65
CA LYS A 5 7.61 -2.30 17.42
C LYS A 5 6.95 -1.61 16.22
N ALA A 6 5.62 -1.70 16.08
CA ALA A 6 4.91 -1.00 15.02
C ALA A 6 5.05 0.53 15.11
N ARG A 7 5.04 1.10 16.32
CA ARG A 7 5.28 2.55 16.53
C ARG A 7 6.72 2.95 16.18
N GLU A 8 7.71 2.17 16.60
CA GLU A 8 9.12 2.42 16.26
C GLU A 8 9.35 2.40 14.73
N ILE A 9 8.75 1.43 14.05
CA ILE A 9 8.79 1.32 12.59
C ILE A 9 8.11 2.54 11.95
N PHE A 10 6.92 2.90 12.41
CA PHE A 10 6.19 4.06 11.93
C PHE A 10 7.01 5.36 12.08
N ASP A 11 7.58 5.61 13.25
CA ASP A 11 8.41 6.79 13.52
C ASP A 11 9.70 6.81 12.66
N LYS A 12 10.28 5.65 12.42
CA LYS A 12 11.45 5.50 11.52
C LYS A 12 11.08 5.91 10.09
N TYR A 13 9.99 5.38 9.55
CA TYR A 13 9.67 5.54 8.13
C TYR A 13 8.95 6.86 7.81
N THR A 14 8.18 7.42 8.71
CA THR A 14 7.63 8.79 8.54
C THR A 14 8.73 9.83 8.37
N LYS A 15 9.86 9.67 9.09
CA LYS A 15 11.05 10.52 8.93
C LYS A 15 11.79 10.22 7.63
N LYS A 16 12.06 8.94 7.32
CA LYS A 16 12.80 8.56 6.10
C LYS A 16 12.07 8.97 4.82
N LEU A 17 10.75 8.84 4.79
CA LEU A 17 9.91 9.26 3.69
C LEU A 17 9.62 10.76 3.69
N ARG A 18 10.18 11.52 4.65
CA ARG A 18 9.96 12.96 4.79
C ARG A 18 8.46 13.31 4.84
N ILE A 19 7.69 12.53 5.55
CA ILE A 19 6.30 12.84 5.88
C ILE A 19 6.30 13.81 7.06
N VAL A 20 7.04 13.48 8.11
CA VAL A 20 7.28 14.38 9.23
C VAL A 20 8.49 15.29 8.90
N PRO A 21 8.46 16.59 9.16
CA PRO A 21 7.45 17.36 9.92
C PRO A 21 6.34 17.99 9.07
N GLU A 22 6.23 17.69 7.77
CA GLU A 22 5.26 18.35 6.90
C GLU A 22 3.81 17.96 7.20
N TRP A 23 3.61 16.74 7.73
CA TRP A 23 2.31 16.18 8.07
C TRP A 23 2.18 15.90 9.56
N ASP A 24 1.05 16.26 10.16
CA ASP A 24 0.62 15.72 11.45
C ASP A 24 0.01 14.32 11.20
N ILE A 25 0.81 13.29 11.42
CA ILE A 25 0.41 11.91 11.15
C ILE A 25 0.41 11.08 12.43
N ARG A 26 -0.60 10.22 12.58
CA ARG A 26 -0.78 9.33 13.73
C ARG A 26 -0.93 7.88 13.30
N LEU A 27 -0.47 6.98 14.16
CA LEU A 27 -0.69 5.55 14.02
C LEU A 27 -1.79 5.11 14.98
N GLU A 28 -2.83 4.48 14.44
CA GLU A 28 -3.93 3.88 15.20
C GLU A 28 -4.02 2.37 14.95
N PHE A 29 -4.51 1.64 15.95
CA PHE A 29 -4.72 0.20 15.89
C PHE A 29 -6.20 -0.10 15.92
N VAL A 30 -6.69 -0.78 14.88
CA VAL A 30 -8.10 -1.17 14.74
C VAL A 30 -8.29 -2.55 15.36
N GLU A 31 -9.17 -2.64 16.34
CA GLU A 31 -9.50 -3.88 17.06
C GLU A 31 -10.86 -4.48 16.64
N ASP A 32 -11.33 -4.12 15.46
CA ASP A 32 -12.56 -4.64 14.90
C ASP A 32 -12.28 -5.91 14.07
N GLU A 33 -12.85 -7.04 14.51
CA GLU A 33 -12.71 -8.34 13.82
C GLU A 33 -13.37 -8.36 12.44
N ASP A 34 -14.35 -7.50 12.21
CA ASP A 34 -15.02 -7.36 10.92
C ASP A 34 -14.25 -6.49 9.92
N TRP A 35 -13.23 -5.77 10.38
CA TRP A 35 -12.38 -4.99 9.50
C TRP A 35 -11.40 -5.87 8.71
N LYS A 36 -11.63 -5.98 7.41
CA LYS A 36 -10.93 -6.97 6.53
C LYS A 36 -9.63 -6.45 5.91
N LYS A 37 -9.30 -5.17 6.08
CA LYS A 37 -8.04 -4.61 5.57
C LYS A 37 -6.87 -4.98 6.49
N THR A 38 -5.66 -5.00 5.94
CA THR A 38 -4.41 -5.17 6.70
C THR A 38 -3.95 -3.85 7.30
N GLY A 39 -3.96 -2.82 6.48
CA GLY A 39 -3.75 -1.43 6.79
C GLY A 39 -4.74 -0.55 6.02
N ASP A 40 -4.76 0.72 6.35
CA ASP A 40 -5.51 1.75 5.63
C ASP A 40 -5.03 3.13 6.11
N PHE A 41 -5.38 4.18 5.39
CA PHE A 41 -5.08 5.53 5.83
C PHE A 41 -6.31 6.44 5.66
N LYS A 42 -6.34 7.48 6.47
CA LYS A 42 -7.24 8.63 6.29
C LYS A 42 -6.39 9.88 6.18
N ILE A 43 -6.73 10.75 5.25
CA ILE A 43 -5.92 11.91 4.95
C ILE A 43 -6.77 13.16 4.77
N ASP A 44 -6.30 14.27 5.34
CA ASP A 44 -6.78 15.61 5.08
C ASP A 44 -5.61 16.41 4.46
N PRO A 45 -5.61 16.56 3.12
CA PRO A 45 -4.51 17.23 2.44
C PRO A 45 -4.50 18.75 2.68
N THR A 46 -5.62 19.34 3.04
CA THR A 46 -5.72 20.79 3.29
C THR A 46 -4.98 21.16 4.57
N ASP A 47 -5.22 20.39 5.63
CA ASP A 47 -4.58 20.60 6.93
C ASP A 47 -3.29 19.78 7.11
N LYS A 48 -2.92 18.99 6.09
CA LYS A 48 -1.78 18.04 6.15
C LYS A 48 -1.85 17.12 7.38
N LYS A 49 -3.01 16.53 7.59
CA LYS A 49 -3.25 15.55 8.65
C LYS A 49 -3.51 14.18 8.07
N ALA A 50 -2.96 13.16 8.70
CA ALA A 50 -3.19 11.78 8.28
C ALA A 50 -3.28 10.84 9.49
N ILE A 51 -4.04 9.75 9.32
CA ILE A 51 -4.09 8.64 10.26
C ILE A 51 -3.77 7.38 9.47
N LEU A 52 -2.72 6.68 9.86
CA LEU A 52 -2.44 5.33 9.40
C LEU A 52 -3.08 4.35 10.36
N MET A 53 -3.88 3.44 9.87
CA MET A 53 -4.60 2.43 10.65
C MET A 53 -4.02 1.04 10.37
N LEU A 54 -3.74 0.27 11.41
CA LEU A 54 -3.29 -1.11 11.29
C LEU A 54 -4.28 -2.08 11.94
N ASN A 55 -4.52 -3.20 11.29
CA ASN A 55 -5.37 -4.25 11.84
C ASN A 55 -4.67 -4.97 12.99
N ALA A 56 -5.17 -4.76 14.21
CA ALA A 56 -4.65 -5.40 15.41
C ALA A 56 -5.45 -6.63 15.84
N ALA A 57 -6.70 -6.77 15.40
CA ALA A 57 -7.56 -7.90 15.73
C ALA A 57 -7.18 -9.17 14.94
N SER A 58 -6.98 -9.01 13.63
CA SER A 58 -6.68 -10.12 12.72
C SER A 58 -5.66 -9.69 11.67
N PRO A 59 -4.39 -9.45 12.08
CA PRO A 59 -3.36 -9.04 11.14
C PRO A 59 -3.14 -10.15 10.10
N LYS A 60 -3.35 -9.81 8.82
CA LYS A 60 -3.21 -10.75 7.71
C LYS A 60 -1.77 -10.89 7.24
N ASP A 61 -0.96 -9.90 7.51
CA ASP A 61 0.44 -9.84 7.11
C ASP A 61 1.34 -10.02 8.34
N GLU A 62 2.35 -10.88 8.19
CA GLU A 62 3.38 -11.09 9.20
C GLU A 62 4.41 -9.96 9.18
N ASN A 63 4.55 -9.24 8.06
CA ASN A 63 5.51 -8.16 7.90
C ASN A 63 4.90 -6.77 8.12
N ILE A 64 4.80 -6.38 9.39
CA ILE A 64 4.30 -5.05 9.79
C ILE A 64 5.12 -3.92 9.14
N GLU A 65 6.41 -4.12 8.91
CA GLU A 65 7.28 -3.13 8.29
C GLU A 65 6.84 -2.83 6.85
N GLU A 66 6.54 -3.87 6.07
CA GLU A 66 6.03 -3.74 4.71
C GLU A 66 4.67 -3.04 4.69
N THR A 67 3.74 -3.47 5.54
CA THR A 67 2.41 -2.83 5.64
C THR A 67 2.53 -1.34 5.94
N ILE A 68 3.32 -0.95 6.93
CA ILE A 68 3.50 0.47 7.29
C ILE A 68 4.10 1.26 6.12
N VAL A 69 5.14 0.75 5.47
CA VAL A 69 5.77 1.44 4.35
C VAL A 69 4.82 1.56 3.16
N HIS A 70 4.06 0.51 2.86
CA HIS A 70 3.03 0.51 1.82
C HIS A 70 2.00 1.62 2.05
N GLU A 71 1.40 1.69 3.23
CA GLU A 71 0.41 2.72 3.56
C GLU A 71 1.01 4.14 3.56
N LEU A 72 2.26 4.29 4.00
CA LEU A 72 2.95 5.58 3.93
C LEU A 72 3.27 6.01 2.48
N MET A 73 3.47 5.06 1.56
CA MET A 73 3.63 5.37 0.13
C MET A 73 2.34 5.90 -0.49
N HIS A 74 1.16 5.43 -0.09
CA HIS A 74 -0.11 6.02 -0.51
C HIS A 74 -0.19 7.51 -0.16
N ILE A 75 0.29 7.92 1.02
CA ILE A 75 0.34 9.34 1.39
C ILE A 75 1.24 10.14 0.44
N LYS A 76 2.35 9.56 -0.02
CA LYS A 76 3.22 10.19 -1.02
C LYS A 76 2.58 10.29 -2.41
N MET A 77 1.80 9.28 -2.78
CA MET A 77 1.11 9.22 -4.07
C MET A 77 -0.21 9.99 -4.06
N TYR A 78 -0.71 10.42 -2.90
CA TYR A 78 -2.02 11.02 -2.72
C TYR A 78 -2.33 12.19 -3.66
N PRO A 79 -1.41 13.14 -3.94
CA PRO A 79 -1.69 14.22 -4.89
C PRO A 79 -2.00 13.71 -6.31
N LEU A 80 -1.33 12.64 -6.76
CA LEU A 80 -1.58 12.01 -8.06
C LEU A 80 -2.88 11.20 -8.04
N ASP A 81 -3.11 10.46 -6.96
CA ASP A 81 -4.32 9.70 -6.72
C ASP A 81 -5.56 10.61 -6.84
N GLN A 82 -5.57 11.75 -6.14
CA GLN A 82 -6.69 12.70 -6.17
C GLN A 82 -6.93 13.33 -7.54
N VAL A 83 -5.89 13.58 -8.32
CA VAL A 83 -6.03 14.08 -9.70
C VAL A 83 -6.71 13.02 -10.58
N CYS A 84 -6.26 11.77 -10.51
CA CYS A 84 -6.83 10.68 -11.29
C CYS A 84 -8.28 10.38 -10.88
N GLU A 85 -8.56 10.29 -9.59
CA GLU A 85 -9.91 10.07 -9.07
C GLU A 85 -10.85 11.21 -9.47
N SER A 86 -10.41 12.46 -9.32
CA SER A 86 -11.18 13.62 -9.75
C SER A 86 -11.49 13.61 -11.26
N MET A 87 -10.52 13.19 -12.08
CA MET A 87 -10.75 13.04 -13.52
C MET A 87 -11.80 11.98 -13.82
N ILE A 88 -11.74 10.81 -13.18
CA ILE A 88 -12.68 9.72 -13.36
C ILE A 88 -14.09 10.17 -12.96
N VAL A 89 -14.23 10.80 -11.79
CA VAL A 89 -15.55 11.25 -11.28
C VAL A 89 -16.17 12.32 -12.18
N ASN A 90 -15.37 13.22 -12.76
CA ASN A 90 -15.90 14.34 -13.56
C ASN A 90 -16.04 14.02 -15.05
N MET A 91 -15.37 12.98 -15.57
CA MET A 91 -15.40 12.66 -17.01
C MET A 91 -16.43 11.60 -17.38
N PHE A 92 -16.89 10.79 -16.42
CA PHE A 92 -17.82 9.70 -16.67
C PHE A 92 -19.13 9.88 -15.89
N GLU A 93 -20.21 9.34 -16.43
CA GLU A 93 -21.51 9.30 -15.74
C GLU A 93 -21.42 8.42 -14.49
N GLU A 94 -21.94 8.89 -13.38
CA GLU A 94 -21.92 8.19 -12.10
C GLU A 94 -22.55 6.80 -12.20
N GLY A 95 -21.80 5.79 -11.76
CA GLY A 95 -22.22 4.39 -11.79
C GLY A 95 -22.21 3.73 -13.16
N SER A 96 -21.74 4.43 -14.22
CA SER A 96 -21.59 3.86 -15.56
C SER A 96 -20.55 2.73 -15.57
N LYS A 97 -20.62 1.86 -16.57
CA LYS A 97 -19.63 0.80 -16.77
C LYS A 97 -18.24 1.37 -17.05
N GLU A 98 -18.20 2.46 -17.78
CA GLU A 98 -16.99 3.19 -18.15
C GLU A 98 -16.31 3.79 -16.91
N GLN A 99 -17.08 4.41 -16.01
CA GLN A 99 -16.59 4.96 -14.75
C GLN A 99 -16.03 3.83 -13.86
N ASN A 100 -16.79 2.75 -13.69
CA ASN A 100 -16.37 1.61 -12.88
C ASN A 100 -15.10 0.97 -13.44
N PHE A 101 -14.99 0.80 -14.75
CA PHE A 101 -13.80 0.26 -15.41
C PHE A 101 -12.57 1.17 -15.23
N ALA A 102 -12.75 2.48 -15.44
CA ALA A 102 -11.68 3.45 -15.26
C ALA A 102 -11.20 3.47 -13.80
N TYR A 103 -12.11 3.46 -12.83
CA TYR A 103 -11.79 3.45 -11.42
C TYR A 103 -11.06 2.17 -11.01
N GLN A 104 -11.56 1.02 -11.42
CA GLN A 104 -10.93 -0.26 -11.12
C GLN A 104 -9.51 -0.34 -11.71
N THR A 105 -9.36 0.05 -12.99
CA THR A 105 -8.05 0.03 -13.66
C THR A 105 -7.06 0.98 -12.98
N PHE A 106 -7.51 2.17 -12.61
CA PHE A 106 -6.69 3.14 -11.88
C PHE A 106 -6.26 2.58 -10.53
N PHE A 107 -7.21 2.07 -9.74
CA PHE A 107 -6.95 1.57 -8.39
C PHE A 107 -5.99 0.37 -8.39
N GLU A 108 -6.22 -0.61 -9.27
CA GLU A 108 -5.32 -1.77 -9.40
C GLU A 108 -3.90 -1.33 -9.80
N THR A 109 -3.78 -0.33 -10.70
CA THR A 109 -2.47 0.20 -11.11
C THR A 109 -1.79 0.96 -9.97
N LEU A 110 -2.54 1.73 -9.20
CA LEU A 110 -2.03 2.45 -8.02
C LEU A 110 -1.47 1.48 -6.99
N GLU A 111 -2.23 0.42 -6.65
CA GLU A 111 -1.82 -0.61 -5.69
C GLU A 111 -0.52 -1.30 -6.11
N VAL A 112 -0.42 -1.70 -7.39
CA VAL A 112 0.81 -2.31 -7.92
C VAL A 112 1.98 -1.34 -7.84
N THR A 113 1.76 -0.07 -8.17
CA THR A 113 2.80 0.96 -8.14
C THR A 113 3.28 1.23 -6.71
N VAL A 114 2.35 1.36 -5.77
CA VAL A 114 2.66 1.57 -4.35
C VAL A 114 3.44 0.38 -3.79
N GLU A 115 3.01 -0.84 -4.09
CA GLU A 115 3.68 -2.06 -3.66
C GLU A 115 5.12 -2.14 -4.20
N GLU A 116 5.34 -1.85 -5.48
CA GLU A 116 6.68 -1.84 -6.08
C GLU A 116 7.58 -0.75 -5.46
N LEU A 117 7.04 0.45 -5.23
CA LEU A 117 7.79 1.52 -4.56
C LEU A 117 8.14 1.17 -3.12
N ALA A 118 7.19 0.59 -2.37
CA ALA A 118 7.42 0.12 -1.00
C ALA A 118 8.54 -0.92 -0.96
N LYS A 119 8.52 -1.90 -1.87
CA LYS A 119 9.56 -2.92 -1.97
C LYS A 119 10.92 -2.34 -2.34
N CYS A 120 10.99 -1.44 -3.33
CA CYS A 120 12.24 -0.77 -3.69
C CYS A 120 12.83 -0.03 -2.47
N PHE A 121 11.97 0.66 -1.70
CA PHE A 121 12.40 1.38 -0.52
C PHE A 121 12.88 0.43 0.59
N LEU A 122 12.20 -0.69 0.78
CA LEU A 122 12.56 -1.69 1.78
C LEU A 122 13.84 -2.47 1.44
N LEU A 123 14.21 -2.56 0.18
CA LEU A 123 15.53 -3.13 -0.21
C LEU A 123 16.69 -2.37 0.42
N GLU A 124 16.57 -1.04 0.51
CA GLU A 124 17.62 -0.19 1.06
C GLU A 124 17.52 0.00 2.57
N PHE A 125 16.31 0.05 3.11
CA PHE A 125 16.06 0.49 4.47
C PHE A 125 15.35 -0.52 5.36
N GLY A 126 14.84 -1.62 4.78
CA GLY A 126 14.09 -2.65 5.50
C GLY A 126 14.97 -3.56 6.34
N GLU A 127 14.41 -4.04 7.44
CA GLU A 127 15.07 -5.01 8.33
C GLU A 127 14.67 -6.45 8.00
N ASN A 128 13.46 -6.63 7.42
CA ASN A 128 12.87 -7.94 7.15
C ASN A 128 12.71 -8.21 5.64
N THR A 129 13.75 -7.94 4.86
CA THR A 129 13.73 -8.10 3.39
C THR A 129 13.36 -9.52 2.94
N GLU A 130 13.67 -10.55 3.73
CA GLU A 130 13.28 -11.93 3.42
C GLU A 130 11.75 -12.16 3.46
N PHE A 131 11.03 -11.46 4.33
CA PHE A 131 9.57 -11.53 4.37
C PHE A 131 8.96 -10.84 3.15
N SER A 132 9.41 -9.64 2.82
CA SER A 132 8.91 -8.86 1.68
C SER A 132 9.17 -9.55 0.34
N PHE A 133 10.33 -10.20 0.18
CA PHE A 133 10.75 -10.83 -1.07
C PHE A 133 10.64 -12.36 -1.07
N GLY A 134 10.22 -12.98 0.04
CA GLY A 134 10.08 -14.44 0.16
C GLY A 134 9.09 -15.05 -0.83
N ARG A 135 8.12 -14.28 -1.30
CA ARG A 135 7.19 -14.70 -2.38
C ARG A 135 7.91 -15.01 -3.68
N MET A 136 8.98 -14.28 -4.00
CA MET A 136 9.77 -14.50 -5.23
C MET A 136 10.39 -15.90 -5.29
N LYS A 137 10.70 -16.50 -4.14
CA LYS A 137 11.21 -17.89 -4.06
C LYS A 137 10.14 -18.95 -4.39
N LYS A 138 8.86 -18.57 -4.33
CA LYS A 138 7.72 -19.46 -4.60
C LYS A 138 7.11 -19.27 -6.00
N ILE A 139 7.52 -18.24 -6.72
CA ILE A 139 7.06 -17.99 -8.08
C ILE A 139 7.78 -18.98 -9.01
N LYS A 140 7.03 -19.58 -9.93
CA LYS A 140 7.59 -20.44 -10.97
C LYS A 140 8.66 -19.68 -11.74
N SER A 141 9.77 -20.35 -12.02
CA SER A 141 10.83 -19.76 -12.83
C SER A 141 10.29 -19.38 -14.22
N PHE A 142 10.95 -18.44 -14.90
CA PHE A 142 10.59 -18.06 -16.27
C PHE A 142 10.51 -19.28 -17.21
N ASN A 143 11.44 -20.23 -17.07
CA ASN A 143 11.44 -21.44 -17.88
C ASN A 143 10.24 -22.34 -17.61
N GLU A 144 9.79 -22.48 -16.36
CA GLU A 144 8.59 -23.27 -16.02
C GLU A 144 7.32 -22.62 -16.56
N LEU A 145 7.24 -21.28 -16.59
CA LEU A 145 6.14 -20.55 -17.22
C LEU A 145 6.19 -20.67 -18.73
N TYR A 146 7.39 -20.57 -19.32
CA TYR A 146 7.60 -20.59 -20.76
C TYR A 146 7.35 -21.97 -21.37
N ASP A 147 7.68 -23.05 -20.67
CA ASP A 147 7.37 -24.42 -21.10
C ASP A 147 5.86 -24.65 -21.24
N GLY A 148 5.06 -24.00 -20.43
CA GLY A 148 3.60 -24.00 -20.56
C GLY A 148 3.11 -23.26 -21.81
N LEU A 149 3.80 -22.20 -22.23
CA LEU A 149 3.44 -21.38 -23.40
C LEU A 149 3.81 -22.04 -24.74
N LYS A 150 4.86 -22.85 -24.77
CA LYS A 150 5.27 -23.59 -25.99
C LYS A 150 4.23 -24.60 -26.49
N LYS A 151 3.21 -24.91 -25.73
CA LYS A 151 2.13 -25.86 -26.08
C LYS A 151 0.90 -25.17 -26.68
N LEU A 152 0.99 -23.86 -26.94
CA LEU A 152 -0.09 -23.05 -27.52
C LEU A 152 0.07 -22.82 -29.05
N ASP A 153 1.07 -23.46 -29.71
CA ASP A 153 1.28 -23.44 -31.17
C ASP A 153 0.43 -24.49 -31.87
#